data_062f41e5a5aca9458535b045ccdccfb6
#
_entry.id   062f41e5a5aca9458535b045ccdccfb6
#
_cell.length_a   1.000
_cell.length_b   1.000
_cell.length_c   1.000
_cell.angle_alpha   90.00
_cell.angle_beta   90.00
_cell.angle_gamma   90.00
#
_symmetry.space_group_name_H-M   'P 1'
#
loop_
_entity.id
_entity.type
_entity.pdbx_description
1 polymer ?
#
loop_
_entity_poly.entity_id
_entity_poly.type
_entity_poly.pdbx_seq_one_letter_code
_entity_poly.pdbx_strand_id
1 'polypeptide(L)'
;MKAVCFIILFLFCSLSSYAQVIGFEEKVPETFKVSGKGEVKLSSLFYKEGESSLEWDFQPASTLDVQIEPLSLNAKKEQQFGITLWIYNEKPQQDSIRFEFLNKAGEVSYWFTYHLQAAGWRACWISFAYMNGDKKDKNIVSYRLVAPDRKGRIFLDRLTFPEKKMNLRTTPDQQLPAN
;
A
#
# COMPACT_ATOMS: atom_id res chain seq x y z
N MET A 1 35.67 -42.07 -31.98
CA MET A 1 35.39 -41.30 -30.77
C MET A 1 34.49 -40.11 -31.15
N LYS A 2 33.20 -40.17 -30.77
CA LYS A 2 32.20 -39.09 -31.06
C LYS A 2 32.08 -38.20 -29.79
N ALA A 3 32.50 -36.95 -29.90
CA ALA A 3 32.31 -35.98 -28.83
C ALA A 3 30.84 -35.52 -28.81
N VAL A 4 30.16 -35.76 -27.70
CA VAL A 4 28.81 -35.25 -27.45
C VAL A 4 28.96 -33.91 -26.79
N CYS A 5 28.60 -32.84 -27.53
CA CYS A 5 28.52 -31.48 -26.99
C CYS A 5 27.22 -31.33 -26.21
N PHE A 6 27.31 -31.26 -24.88
CA PHE A 6 26.19 -30.90 -24.01
C PHE A 6 26.00 -29.36 -24.04
N ILE A 7 25.02 -28.90 -24.75
CA ILE A 7 24.57 -27.48 -24.69
C ILE A 7 23.67 -27.35 -23.47
N ILE A 8 24.19 -26.80 -22.38
CA ILE A 8 23.41 -26.39 -21.21
C ILE A 8 22.73 -25.07 -21.56
N LEU A 9 21.45 -25.16 -21.93
CA LEU A 9 20.60 -23.99 -22.13
C LEU A 9 20.24 -23.41 -20.76
N PHE A 10 21.02 -22.42 -20.29
CA PHE A 10 20.61 -21.59 -19.14
C PHE A 10 19.40 -20.76 -19.55
N LEU A 11 18.21 -21.22 -19.20
CA LEU A 11 17.02 -20.40 -19.21
C LEU A 11 17.17 -19.34 -18.11
N PHE A 12 17.67 -18.15 -18.48
CA PHE A 12 17.54 -16.97 -17.65
C PHE A 12 16.05 -16.61 -17.59
N CYS A 13 15.36 -17.15 -16.59
CA CYS A 13 14.05 -16.64 -16.20
C CYS A 13 14.28 -15.23 -15.64
N SER A 14 14.21 -14.22 -16.49
CA SER A 14 14.14 -12.83 -16.06
C SER A 14 12.83 -12.70 -15.27
N LEU A 15 12.91 -12.80 -13.94
CA LEU A 15 11.84 -12.44 -13.03
C LEU A 15 11.62 -10.93 -13.18
N SER A 16 10.81 -10.56 -14.16
CA SER A 16 10.23 -9.23 -14.22
C SER A 16 9.37 -9.09 -12.97
N SER A 17 9.90 -8.41 -11.95
CA SER A 17 9.14 -8.03 -10.77
C SER A 17 8.05 -7.06 -11.22
N TYR A 18 6.92 -7.60 -11.65
CA TYR A 18 5.71 -6.81 -11.83
C TYR A 18 5.19 -6.41 -10.44
N ALA A 19 4.71 -5.19 -10.32
CA ALA A 19 3.96 -4.78 -9.14
C ALA A 19 2.79 -5.76 -8.97
N GLN A 20 2.75 -6.48 -7.86
CA GLN A 20 1.70 -7.44 -7.58
C GLN A 20 0.50 -6.70 -7.01
N VAL A 21 -0.66 -6.90 -7.62
CA VAL A 21 -1.94 -6.45 -7.06
C VAL A 21 -2.34 -7.45 -5.96
N ILE A 22 -2.56 -6.96 -4.75
CA ILE A 22 -3.08 -7.75 -3.63
C ILE A 22 -4.59 -7.51 -3.57
N GLY A 23 -5.38 -8.54 -3.91
CA GLY A 23 -6.84 -8.50 -3.91
C GLY A 23 -7.48 -9.03 -2.64
N PHE A 24 -6.71 -9.54 -1.68
CA PHE A 24 -7.18 -10.06 -0.38
C PHE A 24 -8.25 -11.17 -0.50
N GLU A 25 -8.07 -12.12 -1.42
CA GLU A 25 -9.09 -13.14 -1.72
C GLU A 25 -8.96 -14.41 -0.84
N GLU A 26 -7.73 -14.86 -0.56
CA GLU A 26 -7.51 -16.16 0.08
C GLU A 26 -7.21 -16.04 1.58
N LYS A 27 -6.34 -15.12 1.96
CA LYS A 27 -5.92 -14.88 3.34
C LYS A 27 -5.39 -13.47 3.53
N VAL A 28 -5.36 -13.01 4.77
CA VAL A 28 -4.59 -11.82 5.15
C VAL A 28 -3.11 -12.14 4.92
N PRO A 29 -2.38 -11.35 4.11
CA PRO A 29 -0.96 -11.61 3.87
C PRO A 29 -0.16 -11.54 5.19
N GLU A 30 0.79 -12.44 5.38
CA GLU A 30 1.61 -12.54 6.60
C GLU A 30 2.46 -11.28 6.87
N THR A 31 2.67 -10.48 5.83
CA THR A 31 3.34 -9.18 5.91
C THR A 31 2.52 -8.08 6.56
N PHE A 32 1.20 -8.31 6.74
CA PHE A 32 0.28 -7.37 7.37
C PHE A 32 0.10 -7.71 8.85
N LYS A 33 0.40 -6.76 9.73
CA LYS A 33 0.30 -6.95 11.18
C LYS A 33 -0.34 -5.74 11.83
N VAL A 34 -1.25 -5.97 12.78
CA VAL A 34 -1.80 -4.89 13.60
C VAL A 34 -0.91 -4.70 14.81
N SER A 35 -0.51 -3.45 15.07
CA SER A 35 0.12 -3.03 16.32
C SER A 35 -0.86 -2.17 17.12
N GLY A 36 -0.90 -2.39 18.43
CA GLY A 36 -1.91 -1.77 19.31
C GLY A 36 -3.20 -2.58 19.38
N LYS A 37 -4.33 -1.89 19.58
CA LYS A 37 -5.66 -2.53 19.68
C LYS A 37 -6.38 -2.47 18.34
N GLY A 38 -6.93 -3.59 17.92
CA GLY A 38 -7.64 -3.72 16.65
C GLY A 38 -7.38 -5.08 16.00
N GLU A 39 -7.97 -5.29 14.86
CA GLU A 39 -7.78 -6.55 14.12
C GLU A 39 -7.87 -6.32 12.61
N VAL A 40 -7.25 -7.21 11.84
CA VAL A 40 -7.47 -7.35 10.39
C VAL A 40 -7.98 -8.74 10.09
N LYS A 41 -8.91 -8.81 9.14
CA LYS A 41 -9.48 -10.06 8.65
C LYS A 41 -9.93 -9.91 7.21
N LEU A 42 -10.16 -11.01 6.53
CA LEU A 42 -10.90 -10.99 5.27
C LEU A 42 -12.39 -10.76 5.54
N SER A 43 -13.03 -10.04 4.65
CA SER A 43 -14.43 -9.70 4.75
C SER A 43 -15.10 -9.70 3.38
N SER A 44 -16.23 -10.37 3.27
CA SER A 44 -17.11 -10.36 2.11
C SER A 44 -18.21 -9.29 2.19
N LEU A 45 -18.17 -8.42 3.21
CA LEU A 45 -19.19 -7.37 3.38
C LEU A 45 -19.07 -6.29 2.29
N PHE A 46 -17.86 -5.83 2.05
CA PHE A 46 -17.57 -4.83 1.04
C PHE A 46 -16.25 -5.21 0.35
N TYR A 47 -16.30 -5.43 -0.96
CA TYR A 47 -15.13 -5.69 -1.79
C TYR A 47 -15.25 -4.91 -3.09
N LYS A 48 -14.12 -4.55 -3.67
CA LYS A 48 -14.06 -3.79 -4.92
C LYS A 48 -13.98 -4.71 -6.13
N GLU A 49 -13.25 -5.79 -5.98
CA GLU A 49 -13.06 -6.84 -6.98
C GLU A 49 -12.98 -8.19 -6.29
N GLY A 50 -13.31 -9.29 -7.00
CA GLY A 50 -13.32 -10.63 -6.42
C GLY A 50 -14.47 -10.88 -5.47
N GLU A 51 -14.22 -11.50 -4.32
CA GLU A 51 -15.23 -11.93 -3.34
C GLU A 51 -14.96 -11.42 -1.93
N SER A 52 -13.79 -10.84 -1.68
CA SER A 52 -13.42 -10.32 -0.36
C SER A 52 -12.46 -9.13 -0.41
N SER A 53 -12.27 -8.48 0.71
CA SER A 53 -11.34 -7.40 0.93
C SER A 53 -10.71 -7.51 2.32
N LEU A 54 -9.72 -6.69 2.63
CA LEU A 54 -9.13 -6.59 3.95
C LEU A 54 -9.95 -5.61 4.80
N GLU A 55 -10.67 -6.12 5.79
CA GLU A 55 -11.33 -5.33 6.83
C GLU A 55 -10.32 -5.01 7.93
N TRP A 56 -10.15 -3.73 8.25
CA TRP A 56 -9.37 -3.28 9.39
C TRP A 56 -10.26 -2.55 10.39
N ASP A 57 -10.52 -3.22 11.52
CA ASP A 57 -11.11 -2.61 12.71
C ASP A 57 -10.00 -2.00 13.56
N PHE A 58 -9.99 -0.68 13.68
CA PHE A 58 -8.94 0.03 14.40
C PHE A 58 -9.45 0.73 15.67
N GLN A 59 -8.54 0.88 16.62
CA GLN A 59 -8.69 1.69 17.81
C GLN A 59 -7.70 2.86 17.75
N PRO A 60 -7.88 3.91 18.58
CA PRO A 60 -6.89 4.99 18.68
C PRO A 60 -5.48 4.46 18.89
N ALA A 61 -4.51 5.11 18.23
CA ALA A 61 -3.09 4.77 18.28
C ALA A 61 -2.71 3.35 17.76
N SER A 62 -3.64 2.63 17.12
CA SER A 62 -3.27 1.39 16.44
C SER A 62 -2.69 1.65 15.05
N THR A 63 -1.88 0.72 14.58
CA THR A 63 -1.34 0.75 13.23
C THR A 63 -1.58 -0.57 12.50
N LEU A 64 -1.70 -0.49 11.20
CA LEU A 64 -1.59 -1.64 10.30
C LEU A 64 -0.23 -1.56 9.62
N ASP A 65 0.72 -2.35 10.10
CA ASP A 65 2.09 -2.38 9.63
C ASP A 65 2.25 -3.40 8.49
N VAL A 66 2.97 -3.00 7.43
CA VAL A 66 3.19 -3.84 6.24
C VAL A 66 4.68 -3.90 5.92
N GLN A 67 5.24 -5.10 5.95
CA GLN A 67 6.62 -5.35 5.52
C GLN A 67 6.67 -5.48 4.00
N ILE A 68 7.70 -4.90 3.39
CA ILE A 68 7.90 -4.91 1.94
C ILE A 68 9.33 -5.33 1.59
N GLU A 69 9.54 -5.73 0.34
CA GLU A 69 10.88 -5.81 -0.20
C GLU A 69 11.53 -4.42 -0.21
N PRO A 70 12.80 -4.28 0.21
CA PRO A 70 13.46 -2.99 0.31
C PRO A 70 13.42 -2.20 -0.99
N LEU A 71 12.94 -0.98 -0.94
CA LEU A 71 12.79 -0.07 -2.07
C LEU A 71 13.73 1.13 -1.92
N SER A 72 14.79 1.19 -2.74
CA SER A 72 15.68 2.36 -2.83
C SER A 72 15.15 3.35 -3.85
N LEU A 73 14.84 4.56 -3.40
CA LEU A 73 14.32 5.66 -4.21
C LEU A 73 15.46 6.62 -4.62
N ASN A 74 15.27 7.25 -5.77
CA ASN A 74 16.00 8.43 -6.23
C ASN A 74 14.98 9.39 -6.87
N ALA A 75 15.38 10.57 -7.26
CA ALA A 75 14.48 11.59 -7.79
C ALA A 75 13.59 11.09 -8.95
N LYS A 76 14.11 10.24 -9.84
CA LYS A 76 13.34 9.64 -10.93
C LYS A 76 12.33 8.60 -10.41
N LYS A 77 12.76 7.73 -9.50
CA LYS A 77 11.90 6.70 -8.91
C LYS A 77 10.81 7.32 -8.03
N GLU A 78 11.10 8.39 -7.29
CA GLU A 78 10.09 9.13 -6.51
C GLU A 78 8.93 9.60 -7.38
N GLN A 79 9.22 10.02 -8.61
CA GLN A 79 8.19 10.40 -9.57
C GLN A 79 7.41 9.22 -10.13
N GLN A 80 8.05 8.09 -10.32
CA GLN A 80 7.48 6.93 -11.02
C GLN A 80 6.83 5.92 -10.10
N PHE A 81 7.24 5.87 -8.84
CA PHE A 81 6.77 4.87 -7.88
C PHE A 81 5.85 5.50 -6.84
N GLY A 82 4.91 4.71 -6.37
CA GLY A 82 3.97 5.12 -5.36
C GLY A 82 3.15 3.95 -4.83
N ILE A 83 2.02 4.27 -4.24
CA ILE A 83 1.04 3.32 -3.75
C ILE A 83 -0.31 3.58 -4.42
N THR A 84 -1.00 2.51 -4.73
CA THR A 84 -2.38 2.53 -5.22
C THR A 84 -3.20 1.51 -4.43
N LEU A 85 -4.36 1.89 -3.95
CA LEU A 85 -5.32 0.99 -3.33
C LEU A 85 -6.72 1.59 -3.38
N TRP A 86 -7.72 0.74 -3.17
CA TRP A 86 -9.09 1.18 -2.92
C TRP A 86 -9.37 1.12 -1.43
N ILE A 87 -10.03 2.16 -0.92
CA ILE A 87 -10.46 2.28 0.47
C ILE A 87 -11.97 2.47 0.49
N TYR A 88 -12.66 1.62 1.25
CA TYR A 88 -14.08 1.80 1.52
C TYR A 88 -14.27 2.33 2.93
N ASN A 89 -15.07 3.38 3.04
CA ASN A 89 -15.52 3.95 4.28
C ASN A 89 -17.05 3.92 4.32
N GLU A 90 -17.63 3.35 5.35
CA GLU A 90 -19.08 3.19 5.45
C GLU A 90 -19.81 4.54 5.57
N LYS A 91 -19.23 5.48 6.29
CA LYS A 91 -19.82 6.79 6.57
C LYS A 91 -18.77 7.88 6.49
N PRO A 92 -19.14 9.07 5.95
CA PRO A 92 -18.24 10.23 5.97
C PRO A 92 -17.80 10.56 7.40
N GLN A 93 -16.51 10.83 7.56
CA GLN A 93 -15.91 11.18 8.85
C GLN A 93 -14.91 12.33 8.64
N GLN A 94 -14.74 13.18 9.67
CA GLN A 94 -13.73 14.25 9.62
C GLN A 94 -12.29 13.74 9.87
N ASP A 95 -12.16 12.43 10.07
CA ASP A 95 -10.90 11.77 10.37
C ASP A 95 -10.09 11.45 9.13
N SER A 96 -8.86 11.03 9.38
CA SER A 96 -7.92 10.68 8.35
C SER A 96 -7.06 9.48 8.78
N ILE A 97 -6.72 8.64 7.84
CA ILE A 97 -5.68 7.61 7.98
C ILE A 97 -4.37 8.23 7.50
N ARG A 98 -3.33 8.16 8.31
CA ARG A 98 -1.99 8.57 7.90
C ARG A 98 -1.20 7.37 7.41
N PHE A 99 -0.65 7.46 6.22
CA PHE A 99 0.27 6.50 5.65
C PHE A 99 1.70 6.97 5.90
N GLU A 100 2.51 6.10 6.47
CA GLU A 100 3.92 6.37 6.79
C GLU A 100 4.80 5.29 6.18
N PHE A 101 5.85 5.69 5.49
CA PHE A 101 6.85 4.82 4.86
C PHE A 101 8.15 4.93 5.63
N LEU A 102 8.63 3.79 6.12
CA LEU A 102 9.71 3.74 7.09
C LEU A 102 10.99 3.20 6.49
N ASN A 103 12.11 3.78 6.92
CA ASN A 103 13.45 3.30 6.62
C ASN A 103 13.84 2.12 7.55
N LYS A 104 15.05 1.58 7.37
CA LYS A 104 15.56 0.47 8.17
C LYS A 104 15.72 0.80 9.66
N ALA A 105 15.87 2.08 10.02
CA ALA A 105 15.92 2.54 11.41
C ALA A 105 14.54 2.67 12.05
N GLY A 106 13.45 2.46 11.29
CA GLY A 106 12.08 2.65 11.75
C GLY A 106 11.62 4.11 11.73
N GLU A 107 12.39 5.00 11.10
CA GLU A 107 12.06 6.42 10.97
C GLU A 107 11.18 6.67 9.75
N VAL A 108 10.28 7.63 9.85
CA VAL A 108 9.35 8.00 8.78
C VAL A 108 10.07 8.88 7.74
N SER A 109 10.36 8.30 6.57
CA SER A 109 10.98 9.02 5.45
C SER A 109 9.96 9.75 4.58
N TYR A 110 8.79 9.14 4.36
CA TYR A 110 7.69 9.71 3.57
C TYR A 110 6.37 9.46 4.28
N TRP A 111 5.42 10.38 4.09
CA TRP A 111 4.07 10.20 4.59
C TRP A 111 3.05 11.03 3.81
N PHE A 112 1.79 10.61 3.86
CA PHE A 112 0.64 11.38 3.42
C PHE A 112 -0.58 11.03 4.27
N THR A 113 -1.63 11.84 4.14
CA THR A 113 -2.88 11.67 4.86
C THR A 113 -4.02 11.39 3.87
N TYR A 114 -4.80 10.35 4.15
CA TYR A 114 -6.01 10.02 3.43
C TYR A 114 -7.24 10.39 4.25
N HIS A 115 -8.08 11.29 3.73
CA HIS A 115 -9.26 11.78 4.43
C HIS A 115 -10.46 10.83 4.25
N LEU A 116 -11.18 10.52 5.36
CA LEU A 116 -12.35 9.65 5.38
C LEU A 116 -13.67 10.42 5.17
N GLN A 117 -13.62 11.54 4.47
CA GLN A 117 -14.77 12.45 4.29
C GLN A 117 -15.84 11.94 3.30
N ALA A 118 -15.54 10.90 2.53
CA ALA A 118 -16.47 10.32 1.58
C ALA A 118 -16.88 8.90 2.00
N ALA A 119 -18.15 8.54 1.80
CA ALA A 119 -18.60 7.17 1.93
C ALA A 119 -18.34 6.37 0.64
N GLY A 120 -18.36 5.05 0.77
CA GLY A 120 -18.17 4.12 -0.36
C GLY A 120 -16.72 3.95 -0.76
N TRP A 121 -16.49 3.25 -1.88
CA TRP A 121 -15.17 2.99 -2.43
C TRP A 121 -14.57 4.26 -3.04
N ARG A 122 -13.32 4.55 -2.67
CA ARG A 122 -12.50 5.61 -3.25
C ARG A 122 -11.10 5.09 -3.53
N ALA A 123 -10.57 5.47 -4.68
CA ALA A 123 -9.18 5.19 -5.00
C ALA A 123 -8.26 6.12 -4.18
N CYS A 124 -7.24 5.52 -3.58
CA CYS A 124 -6.10 6.23 -3.03
C CYS A 124 -4.90 5.91 -3.94
N TRP A 125 -4.27 6.93 -4.52
CA TRP A 125 -3.08 6.76 -5.34
C TRP A 125 -2.20 7.99 -5.27
N ILE A 126 -0.92 7.78 -5.00
CA ILE A 126 0.05 8.85 -4.82
C ILE A 126 1.46 8.36 -5.11
N SER A 127 2.26 9.17 -5.79
CA SER A 127 3.69 8.91 -5.93
C SER A 127 4.49 9.51 -4.78
N PHE A 128 5.68 8.95 -4.52
CA PHE A 128 6.59 9.44 -3.49
C PHE A 128 6.99 10.91 -3.68
N ALA A 129 7.00 11.40 -4.92
CA ALA A 129 7.32 12.81 -5.19
C ALA A 129 6.36 13.80 -4.49
N TYR A 130 5.08 13.40 -4.35
CA TYR A 130 4.04 14.23 -3.72
C TYR A 130 3.82 13.95 -2.23
N MET A 131 4.50 12.95 -1.67
CA MET A 131 4.44 12.69 -0.24
C MET A 131 5.27 13.71 0.53
N ASN A 132 4.85 13.97 1.77
CA ASN A 132 5.60 14.74 2.75
C ASN A 132 6.74 13.90 3.36
N GLY A 133 7.59 14.51 4.19
CA GLY A 133 8.67 13.85 4.93
C GLY A 133 10.00 14.56 4.77
N ASP A 134 11.00 14.15 5.54
CA ASP A 134 12.33 14.74 5.46
C ASP A 134 13.16 14.21 4.27
N LYS A 135 12.78 13.02 3.77
CA LYS A 135 13.33 12.37 2.57
C LYS A 135 14.86 12.19 2.58
N LYS A 136 15.49 12.19 3.77
CA LYS A 136 16.95 12.01 3.92
C LYS A 136 17.35 10.58 3.59
N ASP A 137 16.72 9.60 4.24
CA ASP A 137 16.89 8.19 3.89
C ASP A 137 15.75 7.75 2.97
N LYS A 138 16.13 7.39 1.74
CA LYS A 138 15.21 6.98 0.68
C LYS A 138 15.12 5.47 0.51
N ASN A 139 15.59 4.70 1.50
CA ASN A 139 15.52 3.24 1.51
C ASN A 139 14.33 2.81 2.36
N ILE A 140 13.22 2.50 1.73
CA ILE A 140 11.99 2.11 2.40
C ILE A 140 11.96 0.59 2.57
N VAL A 141 11.66 0.10 3.77
CA VAL A 141 11.57 -1.32 4.10
C VAL A 141 10.20 -1.74 4.62
N SER A 142 9.36 -0.78 5.00
CA SER A 142 7.99 -1.01 5.44
C SER A 142 7.15 0.23 5.26
N TYR A 143 5.85 0.06 5.35
CA TYR A 143 4.93 1.18 5.53
C TYR A 143 3.86 0.80 6.56
N ARG A 144 3.19 1.81 7.11
CA ARG A 144 2.07 1.58 8.01
C ARG A 144 0.95 2.58 7.78
N LEU A 145 -0.25 2.13 8.06
CA LEU A 145 -1.42 2.96 8.19
C LEU A 145 -1.61 3.24 9.68
N VAL A 146 -1.70 4.51 10.04
CA VAL A 146 -1.90 4.97 11.42
C VAL A 146 -3.36 5.35 11.58
N ALA A 147 -4.02 4.74 12.55
CA ALA A 147 -5.42 5.02 12.87
C ALA A 147 -5.60 6.45 13.41
N PRO A 148 -6.76 7.07 13.17
CA PRO A 148 -7.12 8.32 13.83
C PRO A 148 -7.34 8.13 15.34
N ASP A 149 -7.53 9.24 16.07
CA ASP A 149 -7.73 9.25 17.53
C ASP A 149 -9.12 8.75 17.96
N ARG A 150 -9.77 7.97 17.13
CA ARG A 150 -11.03 7.27 17.45
C ARG A 150 -11.04 5.88 16.86
N LYS A 151 -11.95 5.05 17.36
CA LYS A 151 -12.22 3.73 16.80
C LYS A 151 -12.98 3.84 15.48
N GLY A 152 -12.73 2.92 14.57
CA GLY A 152 -13.43 2.84 13.30
C GLY A 152 -13.12 1.58 12.53
N ARG A 153 -13.68 1.52 11.32
CA ARG A 153 -13.49 0.41 10.40
C ARG A 153 -13.40 0.94 8.98
N ILE A 154 -12.47 0.39 8.23
CA ILE A 154 -12.35 0.57 6.79
C ILE A 154 -12.10 -0.76 6.11
N PHE A 155 -12.33 -0.80 4.79
CA PHE A 155 -11.99 -1.96 3.98
C PHE A 155 -10.98 -1.52 2.92
N LEU A 156 -9.97 -2.36 2.68
CA LEU A 156 -8.91 -2.12 1.73
C LEU A 156 -8.95 -3.19 0.65
N ASP A 157 -8.76 -2.78 -0.60
CA ASP A 157 -8.75 -3.71 -1.71
C ASP A 157 -7.84 -3.24 -2.84
N ARG A 158 -7.40 -4.18 -3.70
CA ARG A 158 -6.55 -3.92 -4.86
C ARG A 158 -5.34 -3.07 -4.54
N LEU A 159 -4.63 -3.44 -3.49
CA LEU A 159 -3.38 -2.79 -3.11
C LEU A 159 -2.28 -3.13 -4.11
N THR A 160 -1.62 -2.11 -4.63
CA THR A 160 -0.40 -2.26 -5.43
C THR A 160 0.71 -1.41 -4.81
N PHE A 161 1.81 -2.07 -4.43
CA PHE A 161 3.00 -1.41 -3.91
C PHE A 161 4.26 -2.23 -4.20
N PRO A 162 5.35 -1.61 -4.71
CA PRO A 162 5.35 -0.27 -5.28
C PRO A 162 4.61 -0.24 -6.62
N GLU A 163 3.64 0.64 -6.75
CA GLU A 163 3.03 0.91 -8.05
C GLU A 163 4.06 1.61 -8.94
N LYS A 164 4.27 1.06 -10.14
CA LYS A 164 5.20 1.62 -11.13
C LYS A 164 4.41 2.39 -12.19
N LYS A 165 5.00 3.44 -12.73
CA LYS A 165 4.40 4.29 -13.76
C LYS A 165 3.19 5.12 -13.26
N MET A 166 3.27 5.60 -12.02
CA MET A 166 2.30 6.57 -11.52
C MET A 166 2.14 7.73 -12.51
N ASN A 167 0.91 8.05 -12.85
CA ASN A 167 0.62 9.19 -13.72
C ASN A 167 0.41 10.43 -12.83
N LEU A 168 1.38 11.32 -12.86
CA LEU A 168 1.72 12.29 -11.83
C LEU A 168 0.86 13.55 -11.76
N ARG A 169 -0.41 13.52 -12.10
CA ARG A 169 -1.19 14.76 -12.11
C ARG A 169 -2.15 14.94 -10.94
N THR A 170 -2.10 14.07 -9.95
CA THR A 170 -3.05 14.15 -8.85
C THR A 170 -2.35 14.16 -7.51
N THR A 171 -2.75 15.10 -6.67
CA THR A 171 -2.37 15.19 -5.28
C THR A 171 -3.22 14.25 -4.42
N PRO A 172 -2.78 13.89 -3.19
CA PRO A 172 -3.56 13.05 -2.27
C PRO A 172 -4.95 13.59 -1.97
N ASP A 173 -5.13 14.90 -2.06
CA ASP A 173 -6.40 15.59 -1.80
C ASP A 173 -7.39 15.46 -2.96
N GLN A 174 -6.97 14.93 -4.07
CA GLN A 174 -7.86 14.62 -5.19
C GLN A 174 -8.52 13.25 -5.04
N GLN A 175 -9.03 12.99 -3.88
CA GLN A 175 -10.13 12.08 -3.72
C GLN A 175 -11.30 12.76 -4.42
N LEU A 176 -11.48 12.44 -5.70
CA LEU A 176 -12.57 13.00 -6.47
C LEU A 176 -13.85 12.75 -5.69
N PRO A 177 -14.67 13.80 -5.49
CA PRO A 177 -15.97 13.61 -4.87
C PRO A 177 -16.73 12.54 -5.65
N ALA A 178 -17.54 11.78 -4.94
CA ALA A 178 -18.48 10.88 -5.60
C ALA A 178 -19.38 11.71 -6.49
N ASN A 179 -19.35 11.47 -7.78
CA ASN A 179 -20.45 11.79 -8.65
C ASN A 179 -21.50 10.69 -8.51
#